data_758f8f45517e5b351a88e4b9a5a830cf
#
_entry.id   758f8f45517e5b351a88e4b9a5a830cf
#
_cell.length_a   1.000
_cell.length_b   1.000
_cell.length_c   1.000
_cell.angle_alpha   90.00
_cell.angle_beta   90.00
_cell.angle_gamma   90.00
#
_symmetry.space_group_name_H-M   'P 1'
#
loop_
_entity.id
_entity.type
_entity.pdbx_description
1 polymer ?
#
loop_
_entity_poly.entity_id
_entity_poly.type
_entity_poly.pdbx_seq_one_letter_code
_entity_poly.pdbx_strand_id
1 'polypeptide(L)'
;MARRLGVLIAMLGTFALLSMLPEPPVRWPEKKYVLSAVQQDSMCIELGRALFYDPILSRDSTISCASCHSSYVAFTHVDHKVSHGIEDRIGRRNAPALMNLAWSSTFMWDGAINHLDMQPLAPITHALEMDEQLPHVLEKLQASRMYRRLFSEVFGDSVVTTERMLKSLAAFLVTLESNRSKYDAVQRGEALFSEQEQRGYLLFKRQCNSCHTEPLFTNGEFKSNGIAVSEDDFGRGEITGVASDSGLFKVPTLRNIYYSRPYMHDGRMARLSDVMLHYSLASFSTFASAEMKMMKPMNEEQRIDLTAFLLTLSDSAFVFEKKHQYPFKLYEEFGVQP
;
A
#
# COMPACT_ATOMS: atom_id res chain seq x y z
N MET A 1 -12.12 -57.54 -26.52
CA MET A 1 -11.22 -56.35 -26.61
C MET A 1 -11.95 -55.01 -26.57
N ALA A 2 -13.16 -54.84 -27.03
CA ALA A 2 -13.87 -53.55 -27.08
C ALA A 2 -14.31 -52.97 -25.70
N ARG A 3 -14.56 -53.78 -24.66
CA ARG A 3 -14.99 -53.31 -23.34
C ARG A 3 -13.85 -52.63 -22.50
N ARG A 4 -12.56 -52.98 -22.73
CA ARG A 4 -11.45 -52.35 -22.02
C ARG A 4 -11.05 -50.99 -22.59
N LEU A 5 -11.32 -50.72 -23.87
CA LEU A 5 -11.02 -49.45 -24.50
C LEU A 5 -12.01 -48.34 -24.06
N GLY A 6 -13.28 -48.68 -23.84
CA GLY A 6 -14.30 -47.75 -23.39
C GLY A 6 -14.10 -47.21 -21.97
N VAL A 7 -13.53 -48.01 -21.05
CA VAL A 7 -13.24 -47.60 -19.67
C VAL A 7 -12.03 -46.65 -19.61
N LEU A 8 -11.05 -46.85 -20.49
CA LEU A 8 -9.85 -45.94 -20.54
C LEU A 8 -10.20 -44.55 -21.08
N ILE A 9 -11.10 -44.48 -22.08
CA ILE A 9 -11.55 -43.20 -22.65
C ILE A 9 -12.45 -42.44 -21.66
N ALA A 10 -13.27 -43.11 -20.87
CA ALA A 10 -14.10 -42.50 -19.84
C ALA A 10 -13.25 -41.93 -18.67
N MET A 11 -12.18 -42.62 -18.27
CA MET A 11 -11.25 -42.10 -17.22
C MET A 11 -10.40 -40.92 -17.70
N LEU A 12 -9.96 -40.89 -18.94
CA LEU A 12 -9.27 -39.76 -19.54
C LEU A 12 -10.16 -38.51 -19.70
N GLY A 13 -11.44 -38.71 -20.01
CA GLY A 13 -12.42 -37.63 -20.10
C GLY A 13 -12.78 -37.00 -18.76
N THR A 14 -12.81 -37.77 -17.67
CA THR A 14 -13.09 -37.26 -16.32
C THR A 14 -11.89 -36.53 -15.76
N PHE A 15 -10.64 -36.90 -16.07
CA PHE A 15 -9.46 -36.16 -15.66
C PHE A 15 -9.30 -34.81 -16.38
N ALA A 16 -9.68 -34.71 -17.64
CA ALA A 16 -9.68 -33.47 -18.42
C ALA A 16 -10.76 -32.48 -17.96
N LEU A 17 -11.93 -32.99 -17.49
CA LEU A 17 -12.99 -32.14 -16.96
C LEU A 17 -12.70 -31.59 -15.54
N LEU A 18 -11.96 -32.31 -14.72
CA LEU A 18 -11.55 -31.81 -13.39
C LEU A 18 -10.55 -30.64 -13.49
N SER A 19 -9.76 -30.59 -14.55
CA SER A 19 -8.82 -29.47 -14.77
C SER A 19 -9.48 -28.17 -15.27
N MET A 20 -10.78 -28.20 -15.56
CA MET A 20 -11.58 -27.05 -16.03
C MET A 20 -12.47 -26.42 -14.96
N LEU A 21 -12.45 -26.93 -13.73
CA LEU A 21 -13.19 -26.26 -12.65
C LEU A 21 -12.49 -24.92 -12.34
N PRO A 22 -13.24 -23.81 -12.30
CA PRO A 22 -12.66 -22.53 -11.92
C PRO A 22 -12.06 -22.65 -10.53
N GLU A 23 -10.85 -22.10 -10.34
CA GLU A 23 -10.28 -21.98 -9.01
C GLU A 23 -11.27 -21.26 -8.08
N PRO A 24 -11.44 -21.70 -6.82
CA PRO A 24 -12.33 -21.01 -5.90
C PRO A 24 -11.85 -19.55 -5.71
N PRO A 25 -12.78 -18.59 -5.54
CA PRO A 25 -12.42 -17.19 -5.40
C PRO A 25 -11.47 -16.99 -4.21
N VAL A 26 -10.45 -16.17 -4.40
CA VAL A 26 -9.45 -15.87 -3.36
C VAL A 26 -10.14 -15.10 -2.24
N ARG A 27 -10.14 -15.65 -1.03
CA ARG A 27 -10.75 -15.03 0.15
C ARG A 27 -9.79 -14.02 0.78
N TRP A 28 -10.33 -12.88 1.18
CA TRP A 28 -9.61 -11.89 1.98
C TRP A 28 -9.28 -12.48 3.36
N PRO A 29 -8.04 -12.30 3.87
CA PRO A 29 -7.68 -12.71 5.22
C PRO A 29 -8.39 -11.83 6.27
N GLU A 30 -8.37 -12.26 7.51
CA GLU A 30 -8.86 -11.42 8.62
C GLU A 30 -7.99 -10.17 8.79
N LYS A 31 -8.65 -9.06 9.15
CA LYS A 31 -7.94 -7.81 9.47
C LYS A 31 -7.12 -8.00 10.74
N LYS A 32 -5.87 -7.57 10.71
CA LYS A 32 -4.95 -7.59 11.86
C LYS A 32 -5.17 -6.40 12.80
N TYR A 33 -5.65 -5.29 12.26
CA TYR A 33 -6.01 -4.11 13.03
C TYR A 33 -7.52 -4.00 13.14
N VAL A 34 -8.01 -3.93 14.38
CA VAL A 34 -9.44 -3.84 14.69
C VAL A 34 -9.72 -2.47 15.32
N LEU A 35 -10.61 -1.71 14.70
CA LEU A 35 -11.04 -0.41 15.22
C LEU A 35 -11.77 -0.56 16.57
N SER A 36 -11.41 0.27 17.54
CA SER A 36 -12.19 0.47 18.76
C SER A 36 -13.56 1.10 18.45
N ALA A 37 -14.50 1.06 19.39
CA ALA A 37 -15.84 1.59 19.17
C ALA A 37 -15.84 3.08 18.74
N VAL A 38 -14.99 3.91 19.36
CA VAL A 38 -14.86 5.33 18.99
C VAL A 38 -14.27 5.52 17.58
N GLN A 39 -13.35 4.68 17.16
CA GLN A 39 -12.75 4.75 15.82
C GLN A 39 -13.71 4.30 14.70
N GLN A 40 -14.78 3.57 15.03
CA GLN A 40 -15.82 3.19 14.09
C GLN A 40 -16.84 4.32 13.85
N ASP A 41 -16.82 5.35 14.69
CA ASP A 41 -17.68 6.52 14.52
C ASP A 41 -17.28 7.31 13.28
N SER A 42 -18.26 7.71 12.48
CA SER A 42 -18.05 8.51 11.27
C SER A 42 -17.41 9.87 11.57
N MET A 43 -17.70 10.48 12.72
CA MET A 43 -17.09 11.73 13.15
C MET A 43 -15.61 11.55 13.49
N CYS A 44 -15.22 10.41 14.08
CA CYS A 44 -13.81 10.08 14.31
C CYS A 44 -13.04 9.90 12.99
N ILE A 45 -13.66 9.26 12.00
CA ILE A 45 -13.10 9.12 10.66
C ILE A 45 -12.93 10.49 9.98
N GLU A 46 -13.93 11.38 10.08
CA GLU A 46 -13.86 12.74 9.54
C GLU A 46 -12.79 13.60 10.24
N LEU A 47 -12.66 13.49 11.57
CA LEU A 47 -11.57 14.13 12.31
C LEU A 47 -10.21 13.61 11.81
N GLY A 48 -10.07 12.30 11.63
CA GLY A 48 -8.84 11.70 11.07
C GLY A 48 -8.56 12.19 9.65
N ARG A 49 -9.60 12.33 8.81
CA ARG A 49 -9.48 12.88 7.46
C ARG A 49 -9.05 14.35 7.49
N ALA A 50 -9.63 15.17 8.37
CA ALA A 50 -9.19 16.53 8.56
C ALA A 50 -7.70 16.59 8.94
N LEU A 51 -7.29 15.87 9.98
CA LEU A 51 -5.89 15.80 10.41
C LEU A 51 -4.93 15.34 9.29
N PHE A 52 -5.36 14.42 8.43
CA PHE A 52 -4.54 13.91 7.32
C PHE A 52 -4.27 14.98 6.24
N TYR A 53 -5.23 15.86 6.00
CA TYR A 53 -5.12 16.90 4.97
C TYR A 53 -4.63 18.25 5.51
N ASP A 54 -4.61 18.45 6.82
CA ASP A 54 -4.21 19.73 7.43
C ASP A 54 -2.68 19.80 7.64
N PRO A 55 -1.99 20.81 7.12
CA PRO A 55 -0.57 21.01 7.36
C PRO A 55 -0.24 21.42 8.81
N ILE A 56 -1.22 21.68 9.67
CA ILE A 56 -1.02 22.05 11.08
C ILE A 56 -0.15 21.05 11.85
N LEU A 57 -0.04 19.81 11.37
CA LEU A 57 0.77 18.77 12.01
C LEU A 57 2.27 18.87 11.71
N SER A 58 2.71 19.75 10.79
CA SER A 58 4.13 20.01 10.54
C SER A 58 4.61 21.24 11.29
N ARG A 59 5.92 21.35 11.52
CA ARG A 59 6.54 22.42 12.33
C ARG A 59 6.16 23.83 11.86
N ASP A 60 6.19 24.05 10.56
CA ASP A 60 5.90 25.34 9.92
C ASP A 60 4.49 25.41 9.32
N SER A 61 3.67 24.37 9.49
CA SER A 61 2.33 24.24 8.94
C SER A 61 2.27 24.37 7.40
N THR A 62 3.25 23.79 6.69
CA THR A 62 3.33 23.76 5.23
C THR A 62 3.09 22.39 4.64
N ILE A 63 3.37 21.31 5.38
CA ILE A 63 3.32 19.93 4.91
C ILE A 63 2.24 19.16 5.67
N SER A 64 1.33 18.51 4.91
CA SER A 64 0.36 17.55 5.44
C SER A 64 0.71 16.12 5.02
N CYS A 65 0.02 15.11 5.56
CA CYS A 65 0.16 13.73 5.08
C CYS A 65 -0.19 13.65 3.58
N ALA A 66 -1.20 14.39 3.14
CA ALA A 66 -1.64 14.43 1.75
C ALA A 66 -0.61 15.04 0.79
N SER A 67 0.39 15.80 1.28
CA SER A 67 1.49 16.32 0.46
C SER A 67 2.34 15.20 -0.14
N CYS A 68 2.54 14.10 0.62
CA CYS A 68 3.27 12.91 0.15
C CYS A 68 2.35 11.73 -0.17
N HIS A 69 1.06 11.78 0.21
CA HIS A 69 0.10 10.71 0.02
C HIS A 69 -1.18 11.23 -0.63
N SER A 70 -1.08 11.64 -1.90
CA SER A 70 -2.20 12.17 -2.66
C SER A 70 -3.26 11.11 -2.99
N SER A 71 -4.54 11.39 -2.69
CA SER A 71 -5.64 10.48 -2.99
C SER A 71 -5.77 10.14 -4.48
N TYR A 72 -5.44 11.07 -5.37
CA TYR A 72 -5.56 10.91 -6.82
C TYR A 72 -4.52 9.94 -7.44
N VAL A 73 -3.54 9.52 -6.65
CA VAL A 73 -2.49 8.59 -7.07
C VAL A 73 -2.33 7.45 -6.08
N ALA A 74 -3.47 6.94 -5.59
CA ALA A 74 -3.54 5.82 -4.65
C ALA A 74 -2.79 6.07 -3.32
N PHE A 75 -2.82 7.30 -2.84
CA PHE A 75 -2.14 7.74 -1.61
C PHE A 75 -0.63 7.51 -1.64
N THR A 76 -0.02 7.81 -2.79
CA THR A 76 1.44 7.90 -3.01
C THR A 76 1.82 9.30 -3.47
N HIS A 77 3.07 9.47 -3.88
CA HIS A 77 3.60 10.69 -4.49
C HIS A 77 4.21 10.36 -5.85
N VAL A 78 3.84 11.08 -6.92
CA VAL A 78 4.23 10.77 -8.32
C VAL A 78 5.19 11.78 -8.94
N ASP A 79 5.32 12.96 -8.34
CA ASP A 79 6.10 14.04 -8.93
C ASP A 79 7.60 13.93 -8.62
N HIS A 80 7.95 13.22 -7.53
CA HIS A 80 9.33 13.06 -7.09
C HIS A 80 9.64 11.58 -6.81
N LYS A 81 10.94 11.23 -6.88
CA LYS A 81 11.39 9.85 -6.59
C LYS A 81 11.23 9.49 -5.12
N VAL A 82 11.46 10.45 -4.24
CA VAL A 82 11.45 10.29 -2.78
C VAL A 82 10.60 11.39 -2.15
N SER A 83 10.26 11.25 -0.87
CA SER A 83 9.48 12.24 -0.13
C SER A 83 10.20 13.60 -0.05
N HIS A 84 9.41 14.68 -0.06
CA HIS A 84 9.84 16.04 0.20
C HIS A 84 9.10 16.57 1.42
N GLY A 85 9.85 17.00 2.43
CA GLY A 85 9.32 17.54 3.67
C GLY A 85 9.36 19.05 3.73
N ILE A 86 9.27 19.59 4.96
CA ILE A 86 9.37 21.02 5.21
C ILE A 86 10.67 21.59 4.64
N GLU A 87 10.65 22.89 4.26
CA GLU A 87 11.82 23.59 3.72
C GLU A 87 12.42 22.85 2.49
N ASP A 88 11.60 22.09 1.76
CA ASP A 88 11.98 21.27 0.60
C ASP A 88 13.09 20.24 0.92
N ARG A 89 13.13 19.74 2.14
CA ARG A 89 14.09 18.71 2.56
C ARG A 89 13.77 17.39 1.90
N ILE A 90 14.78 16.77 1.32
CA ILE A 90 14.65 15.54 0.53
C ILE A 90 14.83 14.31 1.42
N GLY A 91 13.83 13.43 1.43
CA GLY A 91 13.88 12.12 2.08
C GLY A 91 14.74 11.11 1.32
N ARG A 92 14.93 9.92 1.91
CA ARG A 92 15.70 8.83 1.26
C ARG A 92 14.83 7.84 0.49
N ARG A 93 13.54 7.78 0.80
CA ARG A 93 12.64 6.73 0.32
C ARG A 93 11.41 7.31 -0.36
N ASN A 94 10.87 6.54 -1.26
CA ASN A 94 9.59 6.80 -1.91
C ASN A 94 8.45 6.70 -0.89
N ALA A 95 7.39 7.52 -1.05
CA ALA A 95 6.18 7.45 -0.23
C ALA A 95 5.37 6.19 -0.59
N PRO A 96 5.24 5.19 0.31
CA PRO A 96 4.49 3.99 0.04
C PRO A 96 2.98 4.27 -0.04
N ALA A 97 2.26 3.48 -0.84
CA ALA A 97 0.81 3.60 -0.94
C ALA A 97 0.11 3.30 0.39
N LEU A 98 -0.87 4.12 0.77
CA LEU A 98 -1.69 3.95 1.96
C LEU A 98 -3.03 3.29 1.61
N MET A 99 -3.02 1.99 1.38
CA MET A 99 -4.25 1.22 1.16
C MET A 99 -4.19 -0.13 1.87
N ASN A 100 -5.34 -0.62 2.29
CA ASN A 100 -5.51 -1.92 2.94
C ASN A 100 -4.63 -2.10 4.20
N LEU A 101 -4.36 -1.01 4.93
CA LEU A 101 -3.45 -1.02 6.08
C LEU A 101 -3.95 -1.86 7.25
N ALA A 102 -5.26 -2.10 7.35
CA ALA A 102 -5.84 -2.96 8.38
C ALA A 102 -5.32 -4.42 8.33
N TRP A 103 -4.80 -4.87 7.20
CA TRP A 103 -4.22 -6.21 7.05
C TRP A 103 -2.71 -6.26 7.27
N SER A 104 -2.06 -5.11 7.48
CA SER A 104 -0.63 -5.04 7.74
C SER A 104 -0.31 -5.21 9.21
N SER A 105 0.81 -5.90 9.53
CA SER A 105 1.36 -6.02 10.88
C SER A 105 2.55 -5.10 11.12
N THR A 106 3.11 -4.53 10.05
CA THR A 106 4.25 -3.61 10.10
C THR A 106 4.08 -2.52 9.07
N PHE A 107 4.59 -1.33 9.37
CA PHE A 107 4.48 -0.13 8.54
C PHE A 107 5.87 0.42 8.25
N MET A 108 5.99 1.35 7.30
CA MET A 108 7.21 1.83 6.67
C MET A 108 7.87 0.74 5.78
N TRP A 109 8.84 1.15 4.93
CA TRP A 109 9.56 0.22 4.06
C TRP A 109 10.41 -0.80 4.81
N ASP A 110 10.93 -0.41 5.99
CA ASP A 110 11.79 -1.22 6.85
C ASP A 110 11.04 -1.92 7.99
N GLY A 111 9.73 -1.64 8.14
CA GLY A 111 8.90 -2.18 9.21
C GLY A 111 9.24 -1.61 10.60
N ALA A 112 9.72 -0.38 10.66
CA ALA A 112 10.07 0.28 11.93
C ALA A 112 8.88 0.38 12.89
N ILE A 113 7.66 0.46 12.38
CA ILE A 113 6.43 0.60 13.17
C ILE A 113 5.61 -0.68 13.07
N ASN A 114 5.11 -1.17 14.20
CA ASN A 114 4.34 -2.41 14.32
C ASN A 114 2.88 -2.21 14.76
N HIS A 115 2.41 -0.97 14.88
CA HIS A 115 1.02 -0.64 15.23
C HIS A 115 0.53 0.56 14.43
N LEU A 116 -0.68 0.46 13.85
CA LEU A 116 -1.20 1.48 12.93
C LEU A 116 -1.40 2.84 13.62
N ASP A 117 -1.87 2.88 14.87
CA ASP A 117 -2.01 4.16 15.60
C ASP A 117 -0.67 4.89 15.74
N MET A 118 0.43 4.15 15.86
CA MET A 118 1.76 4.73 16.07
C MET A 118 2.43 5.16 14.75
N GLN A 119 1.90 4.72 13.60
CA GLN A 119 2.52 5.00 12.30
C GLN A 119 2.66 6.50 12.01
N PRO A 120 1.66 7.37 12.29
CA PRO A 120 1.77 8.79 11.99
C PRO A 120 2.85 9.54 12.78
N LEU A 121 3.32 8.98 13.90
CA LEU A 121 4.41 9.59 14.68
C LEU A 121 5.71 9.66 13.89
N ALA A 122 5.99 8.65 13.07
CA ALA A 122 7.23 8.61 12.31
C ALA A 122 7.39 9.83 11.38
N PRO A 123 6.45 10.12 10.44
CA PRO A 123 6.57 11.30 9.60
C PRO A 123 6.42 12.63 10.37
N ILE A 124 5.59 12.70 11.42
CA ILE A 124 5.41 13.93 12.20
C ILE A 124 6.73 14.36 12.86
N THR A 125 7.49 13.41 13.42
CA THR A 125 8.73 13.73 14.15
C THR A 125 10.00 13.64 13.30
N HIS A 126 9.90 13.19 12.06
CA HIS A 126 11.07 13.01 11.20
C HIS A 126 11.59 14.34 10.65
N ALA A 127 12.88 14.62 10.88
CA ALA A 127 13.50 15.90 10.52
C ALA A 127 13.50 16.23 9.02
N LEU A 128 13.40 15.23 8.14
CA LEU A 128 13.33 15.41 6.69
C LEU A 128 11.88 15.36 6.15
N GLU A 129 10.88 15.26 7.04
CA GLU A 129 9.46 15.22 6.66
C GLU A 129 8.69 16.38 7.31
N MET A 130 8.02 16.17 8.44
CA MET A 130 7.22 17.21 9.10
C MET A 130 7.96 17.95 10.23
N ASP A 131 9.06 17.40 10.76
CA ASP A 131 10.01 17.98 11.74
C ASP A 131 9.33 18.64 12.95
N GLU A 132 8.29 18.00 13.50
CA GLU A 132 7.49 18.58 14.57
C GLU A 132 7.61 17.78 15.87
N GLN A 133 7.40 18.47 16.99
CA GLN A 133 7.36 17.87 18.32
C GLN A 133 5.93 17.71 18.82
N LEU A 134 5.59 16.54 19.36
CA LEU A 134 4.23 16.21 19.79
C LEU A 134 3.59 17.24 20.74
N PRO A 135 4.29 17.78 21.79
CA PRO A 135 3.68 18.81 22.63
C PRO A 135 3.22 20.03 21.83
N HIS A 136 4.01 20.47 20.85
CA HIS A 136 3.68 21.62 20.02
C HIS A 136 2.52 21.31 19.05
N VAL A 137 2.46 20.08 18.49
CA VAL A 137 1.27 19.63 17.71
C VAL A 137 0.01 19.77 18.56
N LEU A 138 0.04 19.27 19.81
CA LEU A 138 -1.13 19.30 20.69
C LEU A 138 -1.53 20.75 21.05
N GLU A 139 -0.58 21.64 21.28
CA GLU A 139 -0.82 23.07 21.51
C GLU A 139 -1.50 23.72 20.32
N LYS A 140 -1.02 23.49 19.09
CA LYS A 140 -1.62 24.02 17.85
C LYS A 140 -3.06 23.53 17.67
N LEU A 141 -3.28 22.23 17.83
CA LEU A 141 -4.61 21.63 17.71
C LEU A 141 -5.54 22.14 18.82
N GLN A 142 -5.06 22.24 20.07
CA GLN A 142 -5.84 22.75 21.19
C GLN A 142 -6.17 24.26 21.04
N ALA A 143 -5.33 25.04 20.39
CA ALA A 143 -5.61 26.44 20.07
C ALA A 143 -6.67 26.61 18.97
N SER A 144 -6.81 25.64 18.07
CA SER A 144 -7.76 25.69 16.94
C SER A 144 -9.20 25.52 17.41
N ARG A 145 -10.08 26.45 17.03
CA ARG A 145 -11.53 26.34 17.30
C ARG A 145 -12.15 25.13 16.61
N MET A 146 -11.71 24.84 15.38
CA MET A 146 -12.19 23.71 14.59
C MET A 146 -11.87 22.40 15.31
N TYR A 147 -10.61 22.18 15.66
CA TYR A 147 -10.23 20.93 16.31
C TYR A 147 -10.84 20.75 17.69
N ARG A 148 -10.91 21.78 18.53
CA ARG A 148 -11.62 21.66 19.80
C ARG A 148 -13.07 21.20 19.65
N ARG A 149 -13.78 21.71 18.63
CA ARG A 149 -15.15 21.28 18.33
C ARG A 149 -15.18 19.83 17.85
N LEU A 150 -14.35 19.47 16.89
CA LEU A 150 -14.29 18.11 16.35
C LEU A 150 -13.93 17.07 17.43
N PHE A 151 -12.95 17.38 18.29
CA PHE A 151 -12.61 16.50 19.42
C PHE A 151 -13.77 16.39 20.40
N SER A 152 -14.49 17.48 20.67
CA SER A 152 -15.67 17.45 21.55
C SER A 152 -16.80 16.60 20.97
N GLU A 153 -17.04 16.65 19.69
CA GLU A 153 -18.06 15.84 19.01
C GLU A 153 -17.72 14.34 19.05
N VAL A 154 -16.44 13.98 18.92
CA VAL A 154 -15.98 12.58 18.91
C VAL A 154 -15.81 12.01 20.31
N PHE A 155 -15.21 12.77 21.24
CA PHE A 155 -14.77 12.24 22.55
C PHE A 155 -15.59 12.78 23.74
N GLY A 156 -16.56 13.66 23.51
CA GLY A 156 -17.43 14.25 24.54
C GLY A 156 -16.80 15.44 25.28
N ASP A 157 -15.52 15.76 25.03
CA ASP A 157 -14.83 16.93 25.53
C ASP A 157 -13.80 17.45 24.52
N SER A 158 -13.38 18.72 24.65
CA SER A 158 -12.47 19.39 23.72
C SER A 158 -10.97 19.17 24.00
N VAL A 159 -10.61 18.23 24.86
CA VAL A 159 -9.21 17.95 25.22
C VAL A 159 -8.53 17.19 24.08
N VAL A 160 -7.46 17.75 23.54
CA VAL A 160 -6.62 17.13 22.51
C VAL A 160 -5.51 16.34 23.19
N THR A 161 -5.44 15.04 22.91
CA THR A 161 -4.33 14.19 23.37
C THR A 161 -3.69 13.46 22.21
N THR A 162 -2.43 13.05 22.37
CA THR A 162 -1.73 12.24 21.35
C THR A 162 -2.51 10.98 20.98
N GLU A 163 -3.05 10.27 21.97
CA GLU A 163 -3.83 9.05 21.76
C GLU A 163 -5.07 9.31 20.89
N ARG A 164 -5.86 10.35 21.20
CA ARG A 164 -7.06 10.70 20.46
C ARG A 164 -6.74 11.11 19.02
N MET A 165 -5.71 11.91 18.84
CA MET A 165 -5.22 12.34 17.51
C MET A 165 -4.80 11.14 16.66
N LEU A 166 -3.95 10.27 17.19
CA LEU A 166 -3.43 9.11 16.48
C LEU A 166 -4.53 8.08 16.16
N LYS A 167 -5.46 7.83 17.10
CA LYS A 167 -6.63 6.97 16.86
C LYS A 167 -7.52 7.51 15.75
N SER A 168 -7.72 8.81 15.67
CA SER A 168 -8.52 9.43 14.61
C SER A 168 -7.83 9.30 13.24
N LEU A 169 -6.51 9.54 13.18
CA LEU A 169 -5.73 9.29 11.96
C LEU A 169 -5.83 7.84 11.51
N ALA A 170 -5.64 6.88 12.43
CA ALA A 170 -5.77 5.46 12.11
C ALA A 170 -7.20 5.09 11.66
N ALA A 171 -8.24 5.69 12.24
CA ALA A 171 -9.63 5.49 11.84
C ALA A 171 -9.83 5.87 10.36
N PHE A 172 -9.32 7.01 9.92
CA PHE A 172 -9.34 7.40 8.51
C PHE A 172 -8.52 6.45 7.65
N LEU A 173 -7.28 6.13 8.01
CA LEU A 173 -6.38 5.26 7.25
C LEU A 173 -6.98 3.86 7.02
N VAL A 174 -7.74 3.32 7.97
CA VAL A 174 -8.42 2.02 7.83
C VAL A 174 -9.54 2.07 6.79
N THR A 175 -10.13 3.23 6.52
CA THR A 175 -11.16 3.38 5.46
C THR A 175 -10.59 3.29 4.05
N LEU A 176 -9.27 3.39 3.90
CA LEU A 176 -8.59 3.35 2.61
C LEU A 176 -8.49 1.89 2.09
N GLU A 177 -9.64 1.31 1.76
CA GLU A 177 -9.76 -0.07 1.26
C GLU A 177 -9.91 -0.10 -0.26
N SER A 178 -8.98 -0.79 -0.94
CA SER A 178 -9.00 -1.03 -2.37
C SER A 178 -9.28 -2.50 -2.66
N ASN A 179 -10.50 -2.78 -3.17
CA ASN A 179 -11.03 -4.12 -3.42
C ASN A 179 -12.05 -4.17 -4.57
N ARG A 180 -12.05 -3.15 -5.45
CA ARG A 180 -13.02 -2.99 -6.55
C ARG A 180 -12.34 -2.92 -7.93
N SER A 181 -11.14 -3.47 -8.06
CA SER A 181 -10.42 -3.55 -9.33
C SER A 181 -11.06 -4.57 -10.29
N LYS A 182 -10.61 -4.60 -11.56
CA LYS A 182 -11.02 -5.65 -12.51
C LYS A 182 -10.68 -7.05 -11.99
N TYR A 183 -9.49 -7.22 -11.38
CA TYR A 183 -9.11 -8.47 -10.72
C TYR A 183 -10.17 -8.91 -9.69
N ASP A 184 -10.61 -8.00 -8.84
CA ASP A 184 -11.62 -8.31 -7.82
C ASP A 184 -12.96 -8.69 -8.44
N ALA A 185 -13.38 -8.02 -9.54
CA ALA A 185 -14.58 -8.37 -10.28
C ALA A 185 -14.47 -9.76 -10.90
N VAL A 186 -13.30 -10.15 -11.43
CA VAL A 186 -13.05 -11.50 -11.92
C VAL A 186 -13.15 -12.53 -10.79
N GLN A 187 -12.58 -12.25 -9.62
CA GLN A 187 -12.67 -13.15 -8.46
C GLN A 187 -14.09 -13.32 -7.94
N ARG A 188 -14.98 -12.34 -8.16
CA ARG A 188 -16.41 -12.45 -7.83
C ARG A 188 -17.25 -13.07 -8.96
N GLY A 189 -16.66 -13.41 -10.10
CA GLY A 189 -17.38 -13.91 -11.29
C GLY A 189 -18.17 -12.84 -12.06
N GLU A 190 -17.89 -11.56 -11.83
CA GLU A 190 -18.58 -10.42 -12.45
C GLU A 190 -17.88 -9.94 -13.74
N ALA A 191 -16.66 -10.37 -13.99
CA ALA A 191 -15.87 -10.04 -15.17
C ALA A 191 -14.99 -11.23 -15.58
N LEU A 192 -14.38 -11.12 -16.77
CA LEU A 192 -13.38 -12.07 -17.27
C LEU A 192 -12.09 -11.35 -17.61
N PHE A 193 -10.96 -12.02 -17.41
CA PHE A 193 -9.70 -11.60 -18.02
C PHE A 193 -9.76 -11.76 -19.53
N SER A 194 -9.13 -10.84 -20.27
CA SER A 194 -8.78 -11.10 -21.66
C SER A 194 -7.76 -12.23 -21.75
N GLU A 195 -7.56 -12.81 -22.93
CA GLU A 195 -6.56 -13.86 -23.13
C GLU A 195 -5.16 -13.39 -22.69
N GLN A 196 -4.80 -12.15 -22.96
CA GLN A 196 -3.53 -11.55 -22.57
C GLN A 196 -3.40 -11.41 -21.06
N GLU A 197 -4.42 -10.87 -20.39
CA GLU A 197 -4.46 -10.75 -18.94
C GLU A 197 -4.42 -12.12 -18.26
N GLN A 198 -5.08 -13.13 -18.85
CA GLN A 198 -5.07 -14.51 -18.34
C GLN A 198 -3.67 -15.13 -18.44
N ARG A 199 -2.94 -14.95 -19.56
CA ARG A 199 -1.55 -15.41 -19.67
C ARG A 199 -0.67 -14.71 -18.64
N GLY A 200 -0.85 -13.39 -18.45
CA GLY A 200 -0.16 -12.60 -17.44
C GLY A 200 -0.45 -13.08 -16.01
N TYR A 201 -1.72 -13.39 -15.70
CA TYR A 201 -2.12 -13.94 -14.40
C TYR A 201 -1.44 -15.28 -14.10
N LEU A 202 -1.43 -16.20 -15.07
CA LEU A 202 -0.75 -17.49 -14.92
C LEU A 202 0.77 -17.33 -14.73
N LEU A 203 1.37 -16.33 -15.35
CA LEU A 203 2.78 -16.00 -15.15
C LEU A 203 3.02 -15.42 -13.75
N PHE A 204 2.16 -14.50 -13.31
CA PHE A 204 2.18 -13.93 -11.96
C PHE A 204 2.10 -15.02 -10.89
N LYS A 205 1.14 -15.94 -10.99
CA LYS A 205 0.98 -17.08 -10.06
C LYS A 205 2.26 -17.91 -9.93
N ARG A 206 2.99 -18.09 -11.00
CA ARG A 206 4.21 -18.92 -11.02
C ARG A 206 5.45 -18.20 -10.50
N GLN A 207 5.57 -16.90 -10.71
CA GLN A 207 6.83 -16.18 -10.48
C GLN A 207 6.76 -15.09 -9.39
N CYS A 208 5.57 -14.55 -9.10
CA CYS A 208 5.43 -13.38 -8.24
C CYS A 208 4.64 -13.65 -6.96
N ASN A 209 3.71 -14.61 -6.99
CA ASN A 209 2.73 -14.84 -5.93
C ASN A 209 3.33 -15.33 -4.60
N SER A 210 4.55 -15.84 -4.59
CA SER A 210 5.25 -16.24 -3.35
C SER A 210 5.54 -15.03 -2.43
N CYS A 211 5.81 -13.86 -3.01
CA CYS A 211 6.04 -12.62 -2.29
C CYS A 211 4.80 -11.70 -2.35
N HIS A 212 4.21 -11.55 -3.54
CA HIS A 212 3.05 -10.71 -3.76
C HIS A 212 1.75 -11.52 -3.69
N THR A 213 1.48 -12.11 -2.52
CA THR A 213 0.39 -13.06 -2.29
C THR A 213 -0.98 -12.40 -2.43
N GLU A 214 -1.87 -13.06 -3.21
CA GLU A 214 -3.27 -12.67 -3.36
C GLU A 214 -4.05 -12.82 -2.03
N PRO A 215 -5.09 -12.03 -1.79
CA PRO A 215 -5.64 -10.95 -2.63
C PRO A 215 -5.01 -9.58 -2.33
N LEU A 216 -4.15 -9.47 -1.35
CA LEU A 216 -3.47 -8.24 -0.94
C LEU A 216 -2.29 -7.89 -1.85
N PHE A 217 -1.80 -8.85 -2.66
CA PHE A 217 -0.61 -8.72 -3.49
C PHE A 217 0.63 -8.30 -2.71
N THR A 218 0.70 -8.78 -1.49
CA THR A 218 1.84 -8.70 -0.55
C THR A 218 1.69 -9.79 0.50
N ASN A 219 2.80 -10.35 0.96
CA ASN A 219 2.83 -11.22 2.14
C ASN A 219 3.30 -10.46 3.40
N GLY A 220 3.73 -9.19 3.25
CA GLY A 220 4.22 -8.34 4.34
C GLY A 220 5.60 -8.75 4.90
N GLU A 221 6.27 -9.73 4.29
CA GLU A 221 7.63 -10.14 4.64
C GLU A 221 8.67 -9.13 4.17
N PHE A 222 9.89 -9.25 4.71
CA PHE A 222 11.03 -8.45 4.30
C PHE A 222 11.91 -9.25 3.35
N LYS A 223 12.15 -8.73 2.15
CA LYS A 223 12.91 -9.42 1.10
C LYS A 223 13.84 -8.43 0.39
N SER A 224 14.94 -8.94 -0.11
CA SER A 224 15.71 -8.22 -1.10
C SER A 224 15.08 -8.43 -2.48
N ASN A 225 14.91 -7.35 -3.20
CA ASN A 225 14.42 -7.36 -4.59
C ASN A 225 15.56 -7.38 -5.63
N GLY A 226 16.77 -7.75 -5.22
CA GLY A 226 17.93 -7.84 -6.10
C GLY A 226 18.62 -6.50 -6.40
N ILE A 227 18.18 -5.42 -5.78
CA ILE A 227 18.87 -4.12 -5.81
C ILE A 227 20.03 -4.16 -4.81
N ALA A 228 21.20 -3.64 -5.22
CA ALA A 228 22.35 -3.53 -4.33
C ALA A 228 22.02 -2.65 -3.11
N VAL A 229 22.53 -3.07 -1.94
CA VAL A 229 22.40 -2.29 -0.70
C VAL A 229 23.09 -0.94 -0.86
N SER A 230 22.42 0.14 -0.54
CA SER A 230 22.99 1.48 -0.51
C SER A 230 23.81 1.68 0.78
N GLU A 231 24.88 2.46 0.70
CA GLU A 231 25.63 2.89 1.91
C GLU A 231 24.81 3.83 2.80
N ASP A 232 23.79 4.47 2.24
CA ASP A 232 22.94 5.44 2.94
C ASP A 232 21.61 4.83 3.43
N ASP A 233 21.26 3.60 3.02
CA ASP A 233 20.01 2.95 3.39
C ASP A 233 20.15 1.43 3.50
N PHE A 234 20.28 0.93 4.71
CA PHE A 234 20.37 -0.50 5.00
C PHE A 234 18.98 -1.18 5.17
N GLY A 235 17.88 -0.45 4.94
CA GLY A 235 16.53 -1.01 5.03
C GLY A 235 16.23 -1.62 6.40
N ARG A 236 15.74 -2.86 6.43
CA ARG A 236 15.43 -3.58 7.69
C ARG A 236 16.61 -3.66 8.64
N GLY A 237 17.83 -3.74 8.12
CA GLY A 237 19.06 -3.81 8.93
C GLY A 237 19.25 -2.61 9.86
N GLU A 238 18.74 -1.40 9.51
CA GLU A 238 18.77 -0.22 10.39
C GLU A 238 17.91 -0.41 11.65
N ILE A 239 16.84 -1.20 11.56
CA ILE A 239 15.90 -1.42 12.66
C ILE A 239 16.34 -2.58 13.55
N THR A 240 16.83 -3.67 12.95
CA THR A 240 17.17 -4.89 13.69
C THR A 240 18.62 -4.93 14.18
N GLY A 241 19.53 -4.18 13.55
CA GLY A 241 20.96 -4.29 13.80
C GLY A 241 21.58 -5.61 13.31
N VAL A 242 20.82 -6.44 12.58
CA VAL A 242 21.25 -7.74 12.08
C VAL A 242 21.79 -7.61 10.67
N ALA A 243 23.03 -7.99 10.43
CA ALA A 243 23.69 -7.82 9.13
C ALA A 243 22.97 -8.53 7.97
N SER A 244 22.34 -9.69 8.22
CA SER A 244 21.55 -10.41 7.21
C SER A 244 20.26 -9.69 6.78
N ASP A 245 19.80 -8.71 7.56
CA ASP A 245 18.62 -7.92 7.26
C ASP A 245 18.94 -6.66 6.43
N SER A 246 20.23 -6.39 6.17
CA SER A 246 20.65 -5.27 5.35
C SER A 246 20.15 -5.42 3.91
N GLY A 247 19.51 -4.34 3.40
CA GLY A 247 18.93 -4.31 2.06
C GLY A 247 17.60 -5.08 1.94
N LEU A 248 17.03 -5.54 3.05
CA LEU A 248 15.68 -6.09 3.06
C LEU A 248 14.67 -4.96 3.24
N PHE A 249 13.62 -5.00 2.42
CA PHE A 249 12.48 -4.09 2.49
C PHE A 249 11.18 -4.89 2.51
N LYS A 250 10.16 -4.31 3.13
CA LYS A 250 8.84 -4.94 3.15
C LYS A 250 8.30 -5.08 1.73
N VAL A 251 7.82 -6.27 1.39
CA VAL A 251 7.17 -6.54 0.10
C VAL A 251 5.95 -5.65 -0.03
N PRO A 252 5.92 -4.67 -0.97
CA PRO A 252 4.79 -3.76 -1.13
C PRO A 252 3.61 -4.47 -1.79
N THR A 253 2.40 -3.94 -1.59
CA THR A 253 1.25 -4.34 -2.39
C THR A 253 1.45 -3.93 -3.86
N LEU A 254 0.94 -4.75 -4.79
CA LEU A 254 0.88 -4.40 -6.21
C LEU A 254 -0.49 -3.81 -6.60
N ARG A 255 -1.43 -3.70 -5.65
CA ARG A 255 -2.70 -3.03 -5.92
C ARG A 255 -2.46 -1.59 -6.31
N ASN A 256 -3.19 -1.12 -7.29
CA ASN A 256 -3.06 0.24 -7.83
C ASN A 256 -1.66 0.59 -8.37
N ILE A 257 -0.86 -0.40 -8.77
CA ILE A 257 0.51 -0.19 -9.26
C ILE A 257 0.58 0.78 -10.45
N TYR A 258 -0.49 0.91 -11.24
CA TYR A 258 -0.59 1.90 -12.32
C TYR A 258 -0.50 3.34 -11.80
N TYR A 259 -1.10 3.61 -10.65
CA TYR A 259 -1.16 4.95 -10.06
C TYR A 259 0.05 5.26 -9.17
N SER A 260 0.71 4.25 -8.59
CA SER A 260 1.71 4.38 -7.52
C SER A 260 3.16 4.45 -8.01
N ARG A 261 3.39 5.04 -9.18
CA ARG A 261 4.75 5.35 -9.65
C ARG A 261 5.36 6.52 -8.86
N PRO A 262 6.71 6.69 -8.81
CA PRO A 262 7.74 5.76 -9.27
C PRO A 262 7.88 4.54 -8.37
N TYR A 263 8.59 3.51 -8.84
CA TYR A 263 8.66 2.22 -8.19
C TYR A 263 9.97 2.03 -7.44
N MET A 264 9.99 1.01 -6.57
CA MET A 264 11.02 0.63 -5.60
C MET A 264 11.04 1.56 -4.37
N HIS A 265 11.72 1.12 -3.31
CA HIS A 265 11.78 1.86 -2.04
C HIS A 265 12.38 3.27 -2.19
N ASP A 266 13.21 3.50 -3.19
CA ASP A 266 13.89 4.77 -3.49
C ASP A 266 13.38 5.46 -4.78
N GLY A 267 12.31 4.96 -5.37
CA GLY A 267 11.69 5.56 -6.56
C GLY A 267 12.55 5.56 -7.83
N ARG A 268 13.58 4.70 -7.90
CA ARG A 268 14.55 4.70 -9.02
C ARG A 268 13.97 4.32 -10.38
N MET A 269 12.82 3.63 -10.42
CA MET A 269 12.18 3.16 -11.64
C MET A 269 10.91 3.96 -11.93
N ALA A 270 10.95 4.77 -12.98
CA ALA A 270 9.82 5.64 -13.33
C ALA A 270 8.68 4.89 -14.04
N ARG A 271 8.98 3.79 -14.73
CA ARG A 271 8.03 3.05 -15.57
C ARG A 271 7.90 1.60 -15.13
N LEU A 272 6.69 1.05 -15.26
CA LEU A 272 6.45 -0.36 -14.97
C LEU A 272 7.25 -1.29 -15.90
N SER A 273 7.56 -0.86 -17.14
CA SER A 273 8.45 -1.58 -18.05
C SER A 273 9.85 -1.77 -17.47
N ASP A 274 10.37 -0.79 -16.74
CA ASP A 274 11.70 -0.84 -16.12
C ASP A 274 11.70 -1.88 -14.98
N VAL A 275 10.59 -1.93 -14.21
CA VAL A 275 10.35 -2.95 -13.19
C VAL A 275 10.28 -4.34 -13.81
N MET A 276 9.54 -4.51 -14.91
CA MET A 276 9.43 -5.80 -15.61
C MET A 276 10.79 -6.27 -16.16
N LEU A 277 11.59 -5.35 -16.69
CA LEU A 277 12.95 -5.67 -17.14
C LEU A 277 13.84 -6.08 -15.96
N HIS A 278 13.79 -5.35 -14.85
CA HIS A 278 14.54 -5.68 -13.64
C HIS A 278 14.21 -7.10 -13.15
N TYR A 279 12.94 -7.44 -12.97
CA TYR A 279 12.53 -8.77 -12.51
C TYR A 279 12.79 -9.87 -13.54
N SER A 280 12.85 -9.56 -14.85
CA SER A 280 13.22 -10.55 -15.88
C SER A 280 14.70 -10.96 -15.80
N LEU A 281 15.53 -10.14 -15.15
CA LEU A 281 16.97 -10.38 -14.97
C LEU A 281 17.34 -10.66 -13.51
N ALA A 282 16.37 -10.68 -12.61
CA ALA A 282 16.57 -10.72 -11.16
C ALA A 282 17.32 -11.96 -10.68
N SER A 283 17.14 -13.12 -11.34
CA SER A 283 17.85 -14.36 -11.01
C SER A 283 19.39 -14.25 -11.16
N PHE A 284 19.87 -13.28 -11.93
CA PHE A 284 21.31 -13.05 -12.11
C PHE A 284 21.90 -12.08 -11.07
N SER A 285 21.07 -11.41 -10.27
CA SER A 285 21.57 -10.50 -9.23
C SER A 285 22.18 -11.28 -8.05
N THR A 286 23.36 -10.85 -7.59
CA THR A 286 23.99 -11.39 -6.38
C THR A 286 23.21 -11.00 -5.11
N PHE A 287 22.43 -9.93 -5.16
CA PHE A 287 21.61 -9.43 -4.05
C PHE A 287 20.19 -10.01 -4.03
N ALA A 288 19.82 -10.82 -5.03
CA ALA A 288 18.49 -11.40 -5.14
C ALA A 288 18.19 -12.36 -3.97
N SER A 289 16.95 -12.32 -3.46
CA SER A 289 16.44 -13.31 -2.51
C SER A 289 16.43 -14.72 -3.11
N ALA A 290 16.27 -15.74 -2.27
CA ALA A 290 16.22 -17.14 -2.73
C ALA A 290 15.10 -17.36 -3.75
N GLU A 291 13.92 -16.75 -3.52
CA GLU A 291 12.76 -16.83 -4.41
C GLU A 291 13.07 -16.17 -5.77
N MET A 292 13.72 -15.01 -5.78
CA MET A 292 14.10 -14.34 -7.02
C MET A 292 15.14 -15.10 -7.82
N LYS A 293 16.08 -15.79 -7.17
CA LYS A 293 17.05 -16.66 -7.84
C LYS A 293 16.41 -17.84 -8.58
N MET A 294 15.20 -18.24 -8.16
CA MET A 294 14.42 -19.27 -8.84
C MET A 294 13.55 -18.76 -9.98
N MET A 295 13.42 -17.44 -10.14
CA MET A 295 12.64 -16.85 -11.22
C MET A 295 13.27 -17.18 -12.57
N LYS A 296 12.42 -17.46 -13.56
CA LYS A 296 12.86 -17.66 -14.92
C LYS A 296 12.90 -16.32 -15.67
N PRO A 297 13.95 -16.04 -16.45
CA PRO A 297 13.98 -14.86 -17.32
C PRO A 297 12.70 -14.79 -18.17
N MET A 298 12.16 -13.59 -18.31
CA MET A 298 10.95 -13.34 -19.11
C MET A 298 11.32 -12.72 -20.45
N ASN A 299 10.78 -13.28 -21.54
CA ASN A 299 10.87 -12.64 -22.86
C ASN A 299 9.93 -11.40 -22.92
N GLU A 300 9.97 -10.67 -24.04
CA GLU A 300 9.20 -9.44 -24.21
C GLU A 300 7.69 -9.68 -24.12
N GLU A 301 7.17 -10.69 -24.80
CA GLU A 301 5.74 -11.05 -24.77
C GLU A 301 5.26 -11.35 -23.34
N GLN A 302 6.05 -12.11 -22.58
CA GLN A 302 5.73 -12.42 -21.18
C GLN A 302 5.72 -11.17 -20.29
N ARG A 303 6.63 -10.21 -20.50
CA ARG A 303 6.62 -8.95 -19.77
C ARG A 303 5.38 -8.11 -20.10
N ILE A 304 4.96 -8.11 -21.37
CA ILE A 304 3.74 -7.42 -21.82
C ILE A 304 2.50 -8.08 -21.22
N ASP A 305 2.39 -9.41 -21.25
CA ASP A 305 1.28 -10.16 -20.66
C ASP A 305 1.19 -9.92 -19.14
N LEU A 306 2.32 -9.99 -18.44
CA LEU A 306 2.37 -9.73 -16.99
C LEU A 306 1.95 -8.29 -16.68
N THR A 307 2.40 -7.32 -17.48
CA THR A 307 1.98 -5.92 -17.34
C THR A 307 0.48 -5.78 -17.53
N ALA A 308 -0.11 -6.43 -18.54
CA ALA A 308 -1.56 -6.40 -18.77
C ALA A 308 -2.32 -6.94 -17.55
N PHE A 309 -1.86 -8.03 -16.94
CA PHE A 309 -2.44 -8.53 -15.69
C PHE A 309 -2.30 -7.52 -14.55
N LEU A 310 -1.11 -6.96 -14.31
CA LEU A 310 -0.87 -6.00 -13.23
C LEU A 310 -1.76 -4.75 -13.34
N LEU A 311 -2.08 -4.31 -14.54
CA LEU A 311 -3.01 -3.21 -14.78
C LEU A 311 -4.45 -3.53 -14.34
N THR A 312 -4.84 -4.81 -14.28
CA THR A 312 -6.15 -5.23 -13.75
C THR A 312 -6.29 -5.01 -12.23
N LEU A 313 -5.19 -4.74 -11.52
CA LEU A 313 -5.18 -4.41 -10.10
C LEU A 313 -5.50 -2.94 -9.81
N SER A 314 -5.77 -2.14 -10.85
CA SER A 314 -6.14 -0.73 -10.73
C SER A 314 -7.60 -0.58 -10.29
N ASP A 315 -7.82 0.12 -9.19
CA ASP A 315 -9.12 0.39 -8.59
C ASP A 315 -9.42 1.90 -8.68
N SER A 316 -9.97 2.33 -9.83
CA SER A 316 -10.33 3.73 -10.03
C SER A 316 -11.43 4.20 -9.08
N ALA A 317 -12.32 3.30 -8.65
CA ALA A 317 -13.35 3.62 -7.68
C ALA A 317 -12.75 3.96 -6.30
N PHE A 318 -11.63 3.36 -5.91
CA PHE A 318 -10.87 3.72 -4.72
C PHE A 318 -10.18 5.08 -4.89
N VAL A 319 -9.45 5.26 -6.00
CA VAL A 319 -8.63 6.46 -6.25
C VAL A 319 -9.48 7.73 -6.31
N PHE A 320 -10.66 7.66 -6.94
CA PHE A 320 -11.55 8.81 -7.10
C PHE A 320 -12.71 8.86 -6.09
N GLU A 321 -12.65 8.07 -5.01
CA GLU A 321 -13.66 8.04 -3.95
C GLU A 321 -13.70 9.38 -3.19
N LYS A 322 -14.82 10.10 -3.26
CA LYS A 322 -14.97 11.44 -2.66
C LYS A 322 -14.75 11.49 -1.15
N LYS A 323 -15.13 10.42 -0.44
CA LYS A 323 -14.92 10.35 1.02
C LYS A 323 -13.45 10.26 1.42
N HIS A 324 -12.56 9.96 0.46
CA HIS A 324 -11.12 9.90 0.68
C HIS A 324 -10.39 11.21 0.32
N GLN A 325 -11.07 12.14 -0.35
CA GLN A 325 -10.49 13.39 -0.83
C GLN A 325 -10.48 14.47 0.26
N TYR A 326 -9.87 15.61 -0.08
CA TYR A 326 -9.81 16.81 0.78
C TYR A 326 -11.21 17.19 1.30
N PRO A 327 -11.39 17.44 2.61
CA PRO A 327 -12.69 17.68 3.23
C PRO A 327 -13.16 19.14 3.07
N PHE A 328 -13.35 19.63 1.84
CA PHE A 328 -13.73 21.01 1.53
C PHE A 328 -14.86 21.56 2.39
N LYS A 329 -15.96 20.83 2.50
CA LYS A 329 -17.13 21.28 3.26
C LYS A 329 -16.85 21.50 4.74
N LEU A 330 -16.03 20.63 5.33
CA LEU A 330 -15.65 20.76 6.72
C LEU A 330 -14.80 22.02 6.95
N TYR A 331 -13.81 22.25 6.11
CA TYR A 331 -12.95 23.43 6.23
C TYR A 331 -13.71 24.74 5.94
N GLU A 332 -14.60 24.73 4.94
CA GLU A 332 -15.47 25.86 4.61
C GLU A 332 -16.37 26.27 5.79
N GLU A 333 -16.95 25.29 6.52
CA GLU A 333 -17.76 25.53 7.71
C GLU A 333 -17.01 26.32 8.81
N PHE A 334 -15.70 26.13 8.90
CA PHE A 334 -14.84 26.80 9.88
C PHE A 334 -14.09 28.01 9.31
N GLY A 335 -14.30 28.36 8.03
CA GLY A 335 -13.59 29.45 7.37
C GLY A 335 -12.10 29.20 7.19
N VAL A 336 -11.66 27.94 7.20
CA VAL A 336 -10.28 27.54 6.92
C VAL A 336 -10.11 27.41 5.42
N GLN A 337 -9.16 28.14 4.84
CA GLN A 337 -8.84 28.03 3.41
C GLN A 337 -7.89 26.85 3.20
N PRO A 338 -8.05 26.12 2.06
CA PRO A 338 -7.19 24.99 1.70
C PRO A 338 -5.77 25.42 1.40
#